data_348a3fbc8491286f2aa81b2e1db4d493
#
_entry.id   348a3fbc8491286f2aa81b2e1db4d493
#
_cell.length_a   1.000
_cell.length_b   1.000
_cell.length_c   1.000
_cell.angle_alpha   90.00
_cell.angle_beta   90.00
_cell.angle_gamma   90.00
#
_symmetry.space_group_name_H-M   'P 1'
#
loop_
_entity.id
_entity.type
_entity.pdbx_description
1 polymer ?
#
loop_
_entity_poly.entity_id
_entity_poly.type
_entity_poly.pdbx_seq_one_letter_code
_entity_poly.pdbx_strand_id
1 'polypeptide(L)'
;PRTPAMDRAAYLKSVGLAAGADDVVFGIAARLNPVKDVATLIRGFALAAKEHPNIRLLIAGDGEEREMLEKLAAELCPKGSYVFAGWVTDMDSFYHALDVNTLTSLSETFPYAITEGARMHCATIASDVGGIPYIIEHGVTGLLFHPQDAEALGACIGRLAESRAMREQLGENLYEKASREFSIDATVGKQLEIYQTILRRTARAKEKRRGVLICGAYGKGNAGDDAILKAILAQMRHIDPDMPIYVLSHNPKQTRLRYHVGSVHAFDPFAFLPIMRRTKLFLSGGGSLIQDETSTRSLHYYLMSIRLAKRCGNKVLMYGCGIGPVHSASNRRHAAKVIDRCVDAITLREDLSA
;
A
#
# COMPACT_ATOMS: atom_id res chain seq x y z
N PRO A 1 14.77 7.34 -10.33
CA PRO A 1 14.97 5.91 -10.21
C PRO A 1 16.07 5.64 -9.20
N ARG A 2 15.80 4.84 -8.17
CA ARG A 2 16.87 4.35 -7.29
C ARG A 2 17.58 3.24 -8.03
N THR A 3 18.90 3.29 -8.08
CA THR A 3 19.72 2.23 -8.63
C THR A 3 19.85 1.13 -7.58
N PRO A 4 19.62 -0.16 -7.92
CA PRO A 4 19.85 -1.26 -6.98
C PRO A 4 21.30 -1.23 -6.49
N ALA A 5 21.50 -1.52 -5.21
CA ALA A 5 22.84 -1.54 -4.61
C ALA A 5 23.67 -2.75 -5.09
N MET A 6 22.99 -3.82 -5.50
CA MET A 6 23.60 -5.05 -6.01
C MET A 6 23.01 -5.43 -7.37
N ASP A 7 23.85 -6.03 -8.22
CA ASP A 7 23.34 -6.71 -9.40
C ASP A 7 22.61 -8.01 -9.03
N ARG A 8 21.85 -8.56 -9.99
CA ARG A 8 21.04 -9.77 -9.81
C ARG A 8 21.86 -10.94 -9.23
N ALA A 9 23.01 -11.23 -9.80
CA ALA A 9 23.80 -12.41 -9.42
C ALA A 9 24.40 -12.26 -8.02
N ALA A 10 24.92 -11.07 -7.69
CA ALA A 10 25.43 -10.75 -6.37
C ALA A 10 24.34 -10.84 -5.29
N TYR A 11 23.15 -10.30 -5.59
CA TYR A 11 22.03 -10.34 -4.64
C TYR A 11 21.54 -11.79 -4.40
N LEU A 12 21.29 -12.57 -5.44
CA LEU A 12 20.84 -13.97 -5.31
C LEU A 12 21.86 -14.81 -4.55
N LYS A 13 23.15 -14.61 -4.81
CA LYS A 13 24.22 -15.27 -4.05
C LYS A 13 24.21 -14.84 -2.57
N SER A 14 23.99 -13.58 -2.26
CA SER A 14 23.99 -13.06 -0.86
C SER A 14 22.86 -13.64 -0.02
N VAL A 15 21.72 -13.96 -0.64
CA VAL A 15 20.58 -14.61 0.04
C VAL A 15 20.63 -16.14 -0.02
N GLY A 16 21.65 -16.71 -0.67
CA GLY A 16 21.86 -18.16 -0.72
C GLY A 16 21.00 -18.88 -1.79
N LEU A 17 20.44 -18.16 -2.77
CA LEU A 17 19.72 -18.78 -3.88
C LEU A 17 20.66 -18.99 -5.07
N ALA A 18 20.95 -20.25 -5.38
CA ALA A 18 21.70 -20.62 -6.57
C ALA A 18 20.78 -20.50 -7.78
N ALA A 19 21.04 -19.52 -8.65
CA ALA A 19 20.32 -19.34 -9.89
C ALA A 19 21.31 -19.12 -11.04
N GLY A 20 21.12 -19.84 -12.15
CA GLY A 20 21.84 -19.67 -13.41
C GLY A 20 21.30 -18.50 -14.23
N ALA A 21 21.96 -18.22 -15.36
CA ALA A 21 21.54 -17.14 -16.27
C ALA A 21 20.17 -17.39 -16.91
N ASP A 22 19.82 -18.67 -17.11
CA ASP A 22 18.55 -19.08 -17.74
C ASP A 22 17.44 -19.37 -16.71
N ASP A 23 17.75 -19.27 -15.42
CA ASP A 23 16.76 -19.49 -14.39
C ASP A 23 15.81 -18.29 -14.26
N VAL A 24 14.52 -18.60 -14.10
CA VAL A 24 13.47 -17.61 -13.90
C VAL A 24 13.17 -17.49 -12.41
N VAL A 25 13.41 -16.32 -11.84
CA VAL A 25 13.26 -16.05 -10.41
C VAL A 25 11.89 -15.44 -10.14
N PHE A 26 11.06 -16.19 -9.45
CA PHE A 26 9.80 -15.73 -8.88
C PHE A 26 10.06 -15.26 -7.44
N GLY A 27 9.42 -14.17 -7.03
CA GLY A 27 9.61 -13.70 -5.66
C GLY A 27 8.38 -13.07 -5.05
N ILE A 28 8.31 -13.13 -3.73
CA ILE A 28 7.31 -12.44 -2.91
C ILE A 28 7.99 -11.66 -1.79
N ALA A 29 7.55 -10.43 -1.58
CA ALA A 29 7.91 -9.63 -0.40
C ALA A 29 6.65 -9.38 0.44
N ALA A 30 6.53 -10.10 1.56
CA ALA A 30 5.34 -10.03 2.39
C ALA A 30 5.63 -10.37 3.86
N ARG A 31 4.78 -9.89 4.76
CA ARG A 31 4.72 -10.44 6.10
C ARG A 31 4.18 -11.87 6.05
N LEU A 32 4.89 -12.82 6.66
CA LEU A 32 4.48 -14.24 6.66
C LEU A 32 3.36 -14.47 7.67
N ASN A 33 2.13 -14.17 7.25
CA ASN A 33 0.90 -14.34 8.04
C ASN A 33 -0.23 -14.89 7.17
N PRO A 34 -1.34 -15.38 7.75
CA PRO A 34 -2.42 -16.02 7.02
C PRO A 34 -3.03 -15.17 5.89
N VAL A 35 -3.08 -13.84 6.06
CA VAL A 35 -3.67 -12.94 5.05
C VAL A 35 -2.84 -12.90 3.76
N LYS A 36 -1.53 -13.15 3.83
CA LYS A 36 -0.64 -13.14 2.67
C LYS A 36 -0.62 -14.47 1.90
N ASP A 37 -1.12 -15.54 2.51
CA ASP A 37 -1.32 -16.87 1.93
C ASP A 37 -0.12 -17.36 1.10
N VAL A 38 1.08 -17.26 1.68
CA VAL A 38 2.31 -17.72 1.04
C VAL A 38 2.30 -19.24 0.84
N ALA A 39 1.47 -19.95 1.59
CA ALA A 39 1.26 -21.38 1.42
C ALA A 39 0.73 -21.72 0.01
N THR A 40 -0.21 -20.93 -0.52
CA THR A 40 -0.69 -21.09 -1.91
C THR A 40 0.43 -20.84 -2.92
N LEU A 41 1.32 -19.86 -2.67
CA LEU A 41 2.49 -19.63 -3.51
C LEU A 41 3.40 -20.85 -3.56
N ILE A 42 3.75 -21.43 -2.41
CA ILE A 42 4.62 -22.60 -2.30
C ILE A 42 4.01 -23.80 -3.06
N ARG A 43 2.69 -24.04 -2.90
CA ARG A 43 2.01 -25.13 -3.60
C ARG A 43 1.98 -24.91 -5.11
N GLY A 44 1.61 -23.70 -5.57
CA GLY A 44 1.59 -23.37 -7.00
C GLY A 44 2.98 -23.46 -7.64
N PHE A 45 4.01 -22.95 -6.93
CA PHE A 45 5.40 -23.08 -7.37
C PHE A 45 5.84 -24.56 -7.46
N ALA A 46 5.53 -25.37 -6.46
CA ALA A 46 5.86 -26.79 -6.47
C ALA A 46 5.20 -27.55 -7.62
N LEU A 47 3.97 -27.19 -8.01
CA LEU A 47 3.29 -27.74 -9.18
C LEU A 47 4.03 -27.39 -10.47
N ALA A 48 4.35 -26.09 -10.65
CA ALA A 48 5.06 -25.62 -11.84
C ALA A 48 6.49 -26.17 -11.94
N ALA A 49 7.20 -26.33 -10.82
CA ALA A 49 8.57 -26.82 -10.76
C ALA A 49 8.75 -28.25 -11.26
N LYS A 50 7.67 -29.04 -11.35
CA LYS A 50 7.71 -30.38 -11.91
C LYS A 50 7.96 -30.37 -13.44
N GLU A 51 7.44 -29.35 -14.11
CA GLU A 51 7.54 -29.19 -15.57
C GLU A 51 8.63 -28.19 -15.95
N HIS A 52 8.97 -27.27 -15.06
CA HIS A 52 9.93 -26.17 -15.27
C HIS A 52 11.07 -26.21 -14.23
N PRO A 53 12.11 -27.08 -14.41
CA PRO A 53 13.17 -27.22 -13.40
C PRO A 53 14.08 -25.97 -13.27
N ASN A 54 13.98 -25.03 -14.18
CA ASN A 54 14.73 -23.77 -14.21
C ASN A 54 14.03 -22.61 -13.48
N ILE A 55 12.97 -22.86 -12.69
CA ILE A 55 12.37 -21.80 -11.87
C ILE A 55 12.98 -21.78 -10.47
N ARG A 56 13.02 -20.57 -9.88
CA ARG A 56 13.52 -20.33 -8.52
C ARG A 56 12.51 -19.48 -7.77
N LEU A 57 12.40 -19.72 -6.44
CA LEU A 57 11.49 -18.98 -5.59
C LEU A 57 12.26 -18.23 -4.49
N LEU A 58 12.09 -16.93 -4.40
CA LEU A 58 12.67 -16.05 -3.41
C LEU A 58 11.58 -15.47 -2.51
N ILE A 59 11.57 -15.86 -1.23
CA ILE A 59 10.58 -15.41 -0.25
C ILE A 59 11.26 -14.43 0.71
N ALA A 60 10.88 -13.15 0.63
CA ALA A 60 11.34 -12.09 1.51
C ALA A 60 10.26 -11.73 2.53
N GLY A 61 10.65 -11.65 3.78
CA GLY A 61 9.79 -11.30 4.90
C GLY A 61 9.94 -12.24 6.09
N ASP A 62 9.20 -11.91 7.14
CA ASP A 62 9.14 -12.70 8.36
C ASP A 62 7.73 -12.64 8.96
N GLY A 63 7.39 -13.56 9.86
CA GLY A 63 6.08 -13.60 10.50
C GLY A 63 5.79 -14.93 11.18
N GLU A 64 4.61 -15.00 11.76
CA GLU A 64 4.15 -16.13 12.57
C GLU A 64 4.04 -17.47 11.82
N GLU A 65 3.88 -17.43 10.50
CA GLU A 65 3.78 -18.64 9.67
C GLU A 65 5.14 -19.15 9.15
N ARG A 66 6.25 -18.47 9.44
CA ARG A 66 7.56 -18.79 8.84
C ARG A 66 7.93 -20.26 8.97
N GLU A 67 7.90 -20.83 10.19
CA GLU A 67 8.28 -22.23 10.42
C GLU A 67 7.38 -23.21 9.65
N MET A 68 6.09 -22.93 9.59
CA MET A 68 5.13 -23.75 8.85
C MET A 68 5.42 -23.70 7.35
N LEU A 69 5.69 -22.51 6.80
CA LEU A 69 5.99 -22.31 5.39
C LEU A 69 7.33 -22.93 4.99
N GLU A 70 8.36 -22.86 5.83
CA GLU A 70 9.64 -23.52 5.57
C GLU A 70 9.49 -25.04 5.53
N LYS A 71 8.69 -25.64 6.44
CA LYS A 71 8.36 -27.08 6.41
C LYS A 71 7.59 -27.45 5.14
N LEU A 72 6.59 -26.67 4.79
CA LEU A 72 5.81 -26.89 3.57
C LEU A 72 6.68 -26.83 2.30
N ALA A 73 7.57 -25.85 2.21
CA ALA A 73 8.49 -25.73 1.09
C ALA A 73 9.50 -26.89 1.03
N ALA A 74 9.99 -27.34 2.17
CA ALA A 74 10.91 -28.48 2.25
C ALA A 74 10.26 -29.80 1.84
N GLU A 75 8.95 -29.94 2.05
CA GLU A 75 8.15 -31.10 1.66
C GLU A 75 7.83 -31.11 0.16
N LEU A 76 7.45 -29.95 -0.40
CA LEU A 76 6.84 -29.87 -1.72
C LEU A 76 7.81 -29.43 -2.82
N CYS A 77 8.76 -28.54 -2.51
CA CYS A 77 9.61 -27.92 -3.52
C CYS A 77 10.93 -28.67 -3.74
N PRO A 78 11.50 -28.68 -4.96
CA PRO A 78 12.80 -29.26 -5.20
C PRO A 78 13.90 -28.60 -4.36
N LYS A 79 14.83 -29.39 -3.86
CA LYS A 79 15.95 -28.86 -3.05
C LYS A 79 16.76 -27.84 -3.85
N GLY A 80 17.03 -26.68 -3.23
CA GLY A 80 17.81 -25.61 -3.86
C GLY A 80 17.04 -24.75 -4.84
N SER A 81 15.73 -25.01 -5.07
CA SER A 81 14.89 -24.17 -5.93
C SER A 81 14.28 -22.99 -5.20
N TYR A 82 14.40 -22.89 -3.90
CA TYR A 82 13.81 -21.80 -3.11
C TYR A 82 14.71 -21.35 -1.97
N VAL A 83 14.46 -20.12 -1.48
CA VAL A 83 15.10 -19.57 -0.29
C VAL A 83 14.16 -18.64 0.47
N PHE A 84 14.22 -18.67 1.78
CA PHE A 84 13.62 -17.68 2.68
C PHE A 84 14.70 -16.66 3.07
N ALA A 85 14.66 -15.47 2.48
CA ALA A 85 15.65 -14.42 2.70
C ALA A 85 15.48 -13.66 4.03
N GLY A 86 14.38 -13.93 4.75
CA GLY A 86 14.06 -13.19 5.98
C GLY A 86 13.69 -11.73 5.70
N TRP A 87 13.91 -10.89 6.68
CA TRP A 87 13.62 -9.45 6.55
C TRP A 87 14.63 -8.76 5.63
N VAL A 88 14.14 -8.23 4.52
CA VAL A 88 14.96 -7.53 3.51
C VAL A 88 14.77 -6.02 3.64
N THR A 89 15.88 -5.28 3.70
CA THR A 89 15.89 -3.80 3.74
C THR A 89 16.21 -3.17 2.39
N ASP A 90 16.99 -3.84 1.55
CA ASP A 90 17.32 -3.41 0.18
C ASP A 90 16.29 -4.00 -0.80
N MET A 91 15.11 -3.35 -0.82
CA MET A 91 14.03 -3.78 -1.69
C MET A 91 14.30 -3.49 -3.17
N ASP A 92 15.13 -2.50 -3.49
CA ASP A 92 15.47 -2.19 -4.88
C ASP A 92 16.31 -3.34 -5.49
N SER A 93 17.31 -3.87 -4.77
CA SER A 93 18.06 -5.05 -5.21
C SER A 93 17.22 -6.33 -5.20
N PHE A 94 16.30 -6.48 -4.25
CA PHE A 94 15.36 -7.61 -4.23
C PHE A 94 14.53 -7.67 -5.51
N TYR A 95 13.79 -6.60 -5.85
CA TYR A 95 12.95 -6.60 -7.04
C TYR A 95 13.77 -6.65 -8.34
N HIS A 96 14.97 -6.04 -8.37
CA HIS A 96 15.87 -6.15 -9.51
C HIS A 96 16.35 -7.59 -9.78
N ALA A 97 16.41 -8.41 -8.74
CA ALA A 97 16.80 -9.81 -8.86
C ALA A 97 15.67 -10.72 -9.38
N LEU A 98 14.42 -10.26 -9.39
CA LEU A 98 13.26 -11.02 -9.82
C LEU A 98 13.01 -10.88 -11.33
N ASP A 99 12.51 -11.95 -11.94
CA ASP A 99 11.84 -11.92 -13.24
C ASP A 99 10.33 -11.73 -13.07
N VAL A 100 9.77 -12.28 -11.99
CA VAL A 100 8.34 -12.25 -11.70
C VAL A 100 8.11 -11.96 -10.23
N ASN A 101 7.39 -10.89 -9.97
CA ASN A 101 6.85 -10.58 -8.66
C ASN A 101 5.53 -11.34 -8.43
N THR A 102 5.33 -11.88 -7.24
CA THR A 102 4.11 -12.64 -6.89
C THR A 102 3.42 -12.04 -5.68
N LEU A 103 2.08 -12.11 -5.67
CA LEU A 103 1.27 -11.67 -4.55
C LEU A 103 0.05 -12.59 -4.39
N THR A 104 -0.02 -13.32 -3.28
CA THR A 104 -1.04 -14.35 -3.06
C THR A 104 -2.07 -13.98 -1.98
N SER A 105 -2.09 -12.72 -1.59
CA SER A 105 -2.92 -12.23 -0.47
C SER A 105 -4.40 -12.54 -0.62
N LEU A 106 -5.06 -12.80 0.50
CA LEU A 106 -6.51 -13.00 0.57
C LEU A 106 -7.29 -11.67 0.63
N SER A 107 -6.62 -10.59 0.98
CA SER A 107 -7.22 -9.25 1.05
C SER A 107 -6.16 -8.17 0.88
N GLU A 108 -6.39 -7.24 -0.05
CA GLU A 108 -5.53 -6.08 -0.29
C GLU A 108 -6.37 -4.84 -0.62
N THR A 109 -5.94 -3.70 -0.13
CA THR A 109 -6.49 -2.41 -0.57
C THR A 109 -5.68 -1.83 -1.73
N PHE A 110 -4.39 -1.57 -1.48
CA PHE A 110 -3.44 -1.13 -2.50
C PHE A 110 -2.06 -1.69 -2.14
N PRO A 111 -1.66 -2.83 -2.72
CA PRO A 111 -0.39 -3.46 -2.39
C PRO A 111 0.79 -2.73 -3.04
N TYR A 112 1.60 -2.07 -2.24
CA TYR A 112 2.83 -1.41 -2.72
C TYR A 112 3.80 -2.38 -3.39
N ALA A 113 3.82 -3.65 -2.99
CA ALA A 113 4.64 -4.68 -3.59
C ALA A 113 4.46 -4.79 -5.13
N ILE A 114 3.25 -4.51 -5.65
CA ILE A 114 3.00 -4.49 -7.09
C ILE A 114 3.68 -3.28 -7.73
N THR A 115 3.51 -2.08 -7.17
CA THR A 115 4.10 -0.86 -7.73
C THR A 115 5.62 -0.79 -7.54
N GLU A 116 6.14 -1.42 -6.50
CA GLU A 116 7.59 -1.58 -6.28
C GLU A 116 8.19 -2.54 -7.32
N GLY A 117 7.57 -3.70 -7.55
CA GLY A 117 7.96 -4.62 -8.62
C GLY A 117 7.84 -4.01 -10.01
N ALA A 118 6.75 -3.25 -10.26
CA ALA A 118 6.54 -2.53 -11.52
C ALA A 118 7.68 -1.55 -11.83
N ARG A 119 8.23 -0.86 -10.82
CA ARG A 119 9.37 0.06 -11.00
C ARG A 119 10.63 -0.63 -11.51
N MET A 120 10.75 -1.92 -11.30
CA MET A 120 11.86 -2.76 -11.78
C MET A 120 11.45 -3.60 -12.99
N HIS A 121 10.35 -3.24 -13.65
CA HIS A 121 9.80 -3.94 -14.82
C HIS A 121 9.51 -5.43 -14.59
N CYS A 122 9.29 -5.85 -13.33
CA CYS A 122 8.93 -7.23 -13.02
C CYS A 122 7.53 -7.54 -13.54
N ALA A 123 7.39 -8.61 -14.31
CA ALA A 123 6.08 -9.20 -14.54
C ALA A 123 5.43 -9.55 -13.20
N THR A 124 4.12 -9.44 -13.07
CA THR A 124 3.45 -9.69 -11.80
C THR A 124 2.33 -10.70 -11.94
N ILE A 125 2.31 -11.69 -11.03
CA ILE A 125 1.17 -12.59 -10.80
C ILE A 125 0.55 -12.22 -9.46
N ALA A 126 -0.75 -11.99 -9.40
CA ALA A 126 -1.42 -11.65 -8.16
C ALA A 126 -2.79 -12.32 -8.02
N SER A 127 -3.23 -12.51 -6.77
CA SER A 127 -4.60 -12.94 -6.48
C SER A 127 -5.62 -11.86 -6.87
N ASP A 128 -6.77 -12.28 -7.40
CA ASP A 128 -7.87 -11.40 -7.79
C ASP A 128 -8.68 -10.99 -6.55
N VAL A 129 -8.14 -10.08 -5.76
CA VAL A 129 -8.79 -9.61 -4.52
C VAL A 129 -8.65 -8.10 -4.35
N GLY A 130 -9.65 -7.49 -3.72
CA GLY A 130 -9.62 -6.09 -3.29
C GLY A 130 -9.27 -5.10 -4.40
N GLY A 131 -8.26 -4.28 -4.18
CA GLY A 131 -7.80 -3.27 -5.14
C GLY A 131 -6.83 -3.77 -6.19
N ILE A 132 -6.43 -5.06 -6.19
CA ILE A 132 -5.46 -5.60 -7.16
C ILE A 132 -5.94 -5.48 -8.61
N PRO A 133 -7.21 -5.79 -8.97
CA PRO A 133 -7.71 -5.66 -10.35
C PRO A 133 -7.67 -4.24 -10.94
N TYR A 134 -7.56 -3.21 -10.10
CA TYR A 134 -7.34 -1.83 -10.58
C TYR A 134 -5.91 -1.57 -11.02
N ILE A 135 -4.97 -2.28 -10.42
CA ILE A 135 -3.55 -2.15 -10.76
C ILE A 135 -3.20 -3.09 -11.90
N ILE A 136 -3.68 -4.35 -11.81
CA ILE A 136 -3.39 -5.41 -12.77
C ILE A 136 -4.62 -5.70 -13.63
N GLU A 137 -4.46 -5.53 -14.93
CA GLU A 137 -5.36 -6.01 -15.96
C GLU A 137 -4.86 -7.36 -16.46
N HIS A 138 -5.67 -8.42 -16.26
CA HIS A 138 -5.26 -9.80 -16.57
C HIS A 138 -4.86 -9.97 -18.02
N GLY A 139 -3.65 -10.49 -18.25
CA GLY A 139 -3.08 -10.73 -19.59
C GLY A 139 -2.52 -9.47 -20.28
N VAL A 140 -2.67 -8.28 -19.68
CA VAL A 140 -2.18 -7.01 -20.24
C VAL A 140 -1.06 -6.41 -19.39
N THR A 141 -1.29 -6.22 -18.08
CA THR A 141 -0.30 -5.66 -17.16
C THR A 141 0.17 -6.66 -16.09
N GLY A 142 -0.30 -7.90 -16.16
CA GLY A 142 0.05 -8.98 -15.25
C GLY A 142 -0.91 -10.15 -15.38
N LEU A 143 -0.75 -11.15 -14.55
CA LEU A 143 -1.66 -12.28 -14.48
C LEU A 143 -2.40 -12.27 -13.14
N LEU A 144 -3.72 -12.48 -13.19
CA LEU A 144 -4.57 -12.67 -12.02
C LEU A 144 -4.99 -14.13 -11.90
N PHE A 145 -5.08 -14.63 -10.69
CA PHE A 145 -5.61 -15.95 -10.36
C PHE A 145 -6.58 -15.85 -9.19
N HIS A 146 -7.48 -16.83 -9.07
CA HIS A 146 -8.43 -16.86 -7.96
C HIS A 146 -7.70 -17.15 -6.62
N PRO A 147 -7.97 -16.40 -5.54
CA PRO A 147 -7.30 -16.60 -4.25
C PRO A 147 -7.42 -18.06 -3.78
N GLN A 148 -6.36 -18.59 -3.17
CA GLN A 148 -6.22 -19.98 -2.70
C GLN A 148 -6.20 -21.06 -3.80
N ASP A 149 -6.21 -20.69 -5.08
CA ASP A 149 -6.12 -21.61 -6.20
C ASP A 149 -4.65 -21.84 -6.61
N ALA A 150 -4.02 -22.85 -6.00
CA ALA A 150 -2.64 -23.21 -6.28
C ALA A 150 -2.45 -23.77 -7.70
N GLU A 151 -3.46 -24.41 -8.30
CA GLU A 151 -3.40 -24.94 -9.66
C GLU A 151 -3.39 -23.79 -10.68
N ALA A 152 -4.32 -22.84 -10.55
CA ALA A 152 -4.35 -21.66 -11.41
C ALA A 152 -3.06 -20.82 -11.26
N LEU A 153 -2.55 -20.67 -10.04
CA LEU A 153 -1.26 -20.02 -9.80
C LEU A 153 -0.11 -20.78 -10.46
N GLY A 154 -0.06 -22.10 -10.33
CA GLY A 154 0.93 -22.95 -10.98
C GLY A 154 0.93 -22.81 -12.51
N ALA A 155 -0.27 -22.75 -13.11
CA ALA A 155 -0.42 -22.48 -14.54
C ALA A 155 0.09 -21.09 -14.95
N CYS A 156 -0.17 -20.07 -14.13
CA CYS A 156 0.38 -18.71 -14.35
C CYS A 156 1.92 -18.71 -14.26
N ILE A 157 2.50 -19.40 -13.28
CA ILE A 157 3.95 -19.56 -13.11
C ILE A 157 4.54 -20.25 -14.34
N GLY A 158 3.96 -21.37 -14.81
CA GLY A 158 4.41 -22.11 -16.00
C GLY A 158 4.44 -21.21 -17.25
N ARG A 159 3.34 -20.48 -17.52
CA ARG A 159 3.27 -19.55 -18.66
C ARG A 159 4.39 -18.49 -18.64
N LEU A 160 4.71 -17.96 -17.47
CA LEU A 160 5.77 -16.96 -17.34
C LEU A 160 7.17 -17.60 -17.30
N ALA A 161 7.32 -18.86 -16.87
CA ALA A 161 8.56 -19.59 -16.96
C ALA A 161 8.96 -19.82 -18.42
N GLU A 162 8.01 -20.18 -19.29
CA GLU A 162 8.23 -20.49 -20.70
C GLU A 162 8.53 -19.27 -21.57
N SER A 163 7.91 -18.13 -21.29
CA SER A 163 7.93 -16.99 -22.21
C SER A 163 8.62 -15.77 -21.62
N ARG A 164 9.88 -15.55 -22.00
CA ARG A 164 10.61 -14.33 -21.69
C ARG A 164 9.91 -13.08 -22.28
N ALA A 165 9.46 -13.17 -23.54
CA ALA A 165 8.77 -12.08 -24.20
C ALA A 165 7.49 -11.66 -23.44
N MET A 166 6.74 -12.65 -22.91
CA MET A 166 5.55 -12.35 -22.11
C MET A 166 5.91 -11.64 -20.79
N ARG A 167 6.99 -12.07 -20.11
CA ARG A 167 7.46 -11.39 -18.88
C ARG A 167 7.84 -9.94 -19.18
N GLU A 168 8.63 -9.70 -20.22
CA GLU A 168 9.07 -8.36 -20.61
C GLU A 168 7.88 -7.47 -20.99
N GLN A 169 6.93 -7.98 -21.76
CA GLN A 169 5.74 -7.22 -22.16
C GLN A 169 4.83 -6.86 -20.98
N LEU A 170 4.53 -7.84 -20.12
CA LEU A 170 3.67 -7.59 -18.94
C LEU A 170 4.35 -6.64 -17.94
N GLY A 171 5.66 -6.79 -17.73
CA GLY A 171 6.44 -5.92 -16.86
C GLY A 171 6.47 -4.48 -17.37
N GLU A 172 6.71 -4.27 -18.67
CA GLU A 172 6.70 -2.94 -19.28
C GLU A 172 5.32 -2.29 -19.20
N ASN A 173 4.28 -3.01 -19.59
CA ASN A 173 2.90 -2.48 -19.52
C ASN A 173 2.50 -2.09 -18.09
N LEU A 174 2.91 -2.89 -17.09
CA LEU A 174 2.66 -2.58 -15.68
C LEU A 174 3.46 -1.35 -15.23
N TYR A 175 4.71 -1.23 -15.64
CA TYR A 175 5.56 -0.06 -15.37
C TYR A 175 4.94 1.22 -15.93
N GLU A 176 4.51 1.20 -17.20
CA GLU A 176 3.87 2.36 -17.83
C GLU A 176 2.58 2.77 -17.09
N LYS A 177 1.71 1.80 -16.79
CA LYS A 177 0.47 2.04 -16.04
C LYS A 177 0.78 2.60 -14.65
N ALA A 178 1.69 1.97 -13.92
CA ALA A 178 2.05 2.39 -12.57
C ALA A 178 2.68 3.80 -12.55
N SER A 179 3.55 4.10 -13.51
CA SER A 179 4.18 5.42 -13.65
C SER A 179 3.17 6.51 -13.97
N ARG A 180 2.20 6.23 -14.84
CA ARG A 180 1.15 7.18 -15.23
C ARG A 180 0.10 7.41 -14.15
N GLU A 181 -0.33 6.37 -13.45
CA GLU A 181 -1.52 6.41 -12.60
C GLU A 181 -1.21 6.44 -11.11
N PHE A 182 -0.11 5.79 -10.69
CA PHE A 182 0.22 5.56 -9.27
C PHE A 182 1.54 6.20 -8.84
N SER A 183 2.19 6.98 -9.72
CA SER A 183 3.35 7.76 -9.33
C SER A 183 2.98 8.82 -8.29
N ILE A 184 3.96 9.23 -7.48
CA ILE A 184 3.78 10.33 -6.52
C ILE A 184 3.28 11.58 -7.26
N ASP A 185 3.84 11.89 -8.42
CA ASP A 185 3.48 13.07 -9.20
C ASP A 185 2.05 13.01 -9.72
N ALA A 186 1.59 11.86 -10.24
CA ALA A 186 0.22 11.67 -10.70
C ALA A 186 -0.80 11.78 -9.55
N THR A 187 -0.50 11.13 -8.43
CA THR A 187 -1.32 11.19 -7.22
C THR A 187 -1.42 12.60 -6.69
N VAL A 188 -0.29 13.29 -6.61
CA VAL A 188 -0.15 14.66 -6.16
C VAL A 188 -0.88 15.63 -7.10
N GLY A 189 -0.75 15.46 -8.41
CA GLY A 189 -1.44 16.31 -9.39
C GLY A 189 -2.96 16.29 -9.20
N LYS A 190 -3.56 15.10 -9.10
CA LYS A 190 -5.00 14.95 -8.79
C LYS A 190 -5.40 15.62 -7.48
N GLN A 191 -4.55 15.56 -6.49
CA GLN A 191 -4.82 16.16 -5.18
C GLN A 191 -4.76 17.67 -5.19
N LEU A 192 -3.79 18.23 -5.91
CA LEU A 192 -3.66 19.67 -6.09
C LEU A 192 -4.90 20.25 -6.75
N GLU A 193 -5.45 19.59 -7.75
CA GLU A 193 -6.71 20.00 -8.39
C GLU A 193 -7.88 20.04 -7.40
N ILE A 194 -8.01 19.03 -6.55
CA ILE A 194 -9.05 18.98 -5.53
C ILE A 194 -8.84 20.09 -4.49
N TYR A 195 -7.61 20.27 -3.99
CA TYR A 195 -7.28 21.35 -3.05
C TYR A 195 -7.56 22.72 -3.63
N GLN A 196 -7.13 22.98 -4.86
CA GLN A 196 -7.41 24.24 -5.55
C GLN A 196 -8.91 24.49 -5.68
N THR A 197 -9.69 23.46 -6.00
CA THR A 197 -11.14 23.55 -6.10
C THR A 197 -11.78 23.89 -4.75
N ILE A 198 -11.36 23.24 -3.68
CA ILE A 198 -11.84 23.53 -2.32
C ILE A 198 -11.45 24.95 -1.90
N LEU A 199 -10.19 25.35 -2.12
CA LEU A 199 -9.69 26.68 -1.77
C LEU A 199 -10.40 27.79 -2.55
N ARG A 200 -10.62 27.62 -3.87
CA ARG A 200 -11.38 28.60 -4.70
C ARG A 200 -12.81 28.78 -4.21
N ARG A 201 -13.49 27.71 -3.80
CA ARG A 201 -14.85 27.79 -3.22
C ARG A 201 -14.90 28.51 -1.87
N THR A 202 -13.81 28.50 -1.11
CA THR A 202 -13.74 29.08 0.24
C THR A 202 -13.11 30.47 0.31
N ALA A 203 -12.50 30.97 -0.76
CA ALA A 203 -11.79 32.28 -0.80
C ALA A 203 -12.72 33.51 -0.62
N ARG A 204 -14.04 33.34 -0.57
CA ARG A 204 -15.00 34.44 -0.37
C ARG A 204 -15.41 34.71 1.09
N ALA A 205 -14.95 33.91 2.08
CA ALA A 205 -15.26 34.14 3.48
C ALA A 205 -14.09 34.80 4.20
N LYS A 206 -14.31 35.96 4.83
CA LYS A 206 -13.31 36.73 5.61
C LYS A 206 -12.62 35.83 6.65
N GLU A 207 -11.30 35.75 6.56
CA GLU A 207 -10.44 34.74 7.20
C GLU A 207 -10.26 34.94 8.71
N LYS A 208 -11.13 34.33 9.51
CA LYS A 208 -10.84 34.09 10.93
C LYS A 208 -10.11 32.77 11.21
N ARG A 209 -9.97 31.90 10.22
CA ARG A 209 -9.43 30.54 10.38
C ARG A 209 -8.43 30.25 9.26
N ARG A 210 -7.28 29.67 9.61
CA ARG A 210 -6.20 29.37 8.66
C ARG A 210 -5.53 28.03 8.98
N GLY A 211 -5.07 27.33 7.94
CA GLY A 211 -4.29 26.11 8.10
C GLY A 211 -5.09 24.82 8.06
N VAL A 212 -4.40 23.72 8.27
CA VAL A 212 -4.90 22.36 8.16
C VAL A 212 -4.61 21.55 9.42
N LEU A 213 -5.57 20.72 9.83
CA LEU A 213 -5.37 19.67 10.83
C LEU A 213 -5.44 18.31 10.13
N ILE A 214 -4.35 17.54 10.18
CA ILE A 214 -4.20 16.25 9.53
C ILE A 214 -4.40 15.14 10.56
N CYS A 215 -5.27 14.19 10.27
CA CYS A 215 -5.59 13.03 11.09
C CYS A 215 -5.33 11.73 10.31
N GLY A 216 -4.62 10.81 10.93
CA GLY A 216 -4.30 9.48 10.38
C GLY A 216 -3.61 8.61 11.43
N ALA A 217 -3.06 7.47 11.02
CA ALA A 217 -2.39 6.54 11.95
C ALA A 217 -0.92 6.91 12.24
N TYR A 218 -0.61 8.20 12.29
CA TYR A 218 0.75 8.73 12.37
C TYR A 218 1.42 8.58 13.72
N GLY A 219 2.75 8.44 13.70
CA GLY A 219 3.57 8.35 14.91
C GLY A 219 3.58 6.98 15.57
N LYS A 220 3.19 5.92 14.85
CA LYS A 220 3.28 4.51 15.28
C LYS A 220 4.50 3.78 14.73
N GLY A 221 5.34 4.46 13.94
CA GLY A 221 6.50 3.83 13.30
C GLY A 221 6.14 3.02 12.04
N ASN A 222 4.96 3.20 11.46
CA ASN A 222 4.58 2.59 10.20
C ASN A 222 5.16 3.40 9.04
N ALA A 223 6.06 2.79 8.27
CA ALA A 223 6.75 3.46 7.16
C ALA A 223 5.79 3.96 6.06
N GLY A 224 4.71 3.21 5.79
CA GLY A 224 3.69 3.60 4.81
C GLY A 224 2.94 4.87 5.22
N ASP A 225 2.45 4.93 6.45
CA ASP A 225 1.76 6.11 6.99
C ASP A 225 2.69 7.33 7.06
N ASP A 226 3.96 7.11 7.41
CA ASP A 226 4.99 8.16 7.45
C ASP A 226 5.30 8.70 6.04
N ALA A 227 5.36 7.85 5.02
CA ALA A 227 5.57 8.25 3.64
C ALA A 227 4.40 9.10 3.11
N ILE A 228 3.16 8.67 3.40
CA ILE A 228 1.96 9.43 3.04
C ILE A 228 1.96 10.79 3.72
N LEU A 229 2.24 10.84 5.03
CA LEU A 229 2.32 12.11 5.76
C LEU A 229 3.35 13.04 5.14
N LYS A 230 4.54 12.52 4.81
CA LYS A 230 5.61 13.30 4.17
C LYS A 230 5.17 13.89 2.83
N ALA A 231 4.48 13.12 2.00
CA ALA A 231 3.95 13.57 0.72
C ALA A 231 2.89 14.68 0.90
N ILE A 232 1.92 14.49 1.82
CA ILE A 232 0.92 15.50 2.15
C ILE A 232 1.59 16.80 2.58
N LEU A 233 2.56 16.73 3.49
CA LEU A 233 3.23 17.93 4.03
C LEU A 233 4.03 18.67 2.94
N ALA A 234 4.71 17.95 2.06
CA ALA A 234 5.44 18.56 0.94
C ALA A 234 4.49 19.35 0.04
N GLN A 235 3.32 18.80 -0.26
CA GLN A 235 2.33 19.45 -1.10
C GLN A 235 1.66 20.66 -0.42
N MET A 236 1.32 20.54 0.85
CA MET A 236 0.75 21.67 1.59
C MET A 236 1.71 22.86 1.59
N ARG A 237 3.01 22.61 1.78
CA ARG A 237 4.06 23.65 1.72
C ARG A 237 4.27 24.20 0.33
N HIS A 238 4.07 23.39 -0.71
CA HIS A 238 4.13 23.87 -2.09
C HIS A 238 2.97 24.82 -2.41
N ILE A 239 1.77 24.54 -1.88
CA ILE A 239 0.58 25.38 -2.09
C ILE A 239 0.67 26.69 -1.32
N ASP A 240 1.06 26.65 -0.06
CA ASP A 240 1.23 27.81 0.81
C ASP A 240 2.36 27.50 1.81
N PRO A 241 3.59 28.02 1.57
CA PRO A 241 4.74 27.81 2.44
C PRO A 241 4.50 28.24 3.91
N ASP A 242 3.61 29.22 4.11
CA ASP A 242 3.28 29.78 5.42
C ASP A 242 2.04 29.18 6.05
N MET A 243 1.48 28.13 5.45
CA MET A 243 0.29 27.45 5.96
C MET A 243 0.54 26.83 7.33
N PRO A 244 -0.22 27.16 8.38
CA PRO A 244 -0.16 26.46 9.65
C PRO A 244 -0.62 25.01 9.47
N ILE A 245 0.29 24.05 9.71
CA ILE A 245 0.01 22.63 9.59
C ILE A 245 0.11 21.97 10.96
N TYR A 246 -0.93 21.22 11.32
CA TYR A 246 -1.01 20.44 12.56
C TYR A 246 -1.29 18.98 12.23
N VAL A 247 -0.67 18.06 12.98
CA VAL A 247 -0.83 16.62 12.82
C VAL A 247 -1.27 15.99 14.13
N LEU A 248 -2.34 15.20 14.08
CA LEU A 248 -2.72 14.30 15.17
C LEU A 248 -1.78 13.08 15.11
N SER A 249 -1.04 12.85 16.18
CA SER A 249 -0.01 11.82 16.21
C SER A 249 -0.04 11.03 17.51
N HIS A 250 0.34 9.75 17.47
CA HIS A 250 0.61 8.95 18.67
C HIS A 250 1.92 9.33 19.35
N ASN A 251 2.86 9.95 18.61
CA ASN A 251 4.10 10.50 19.16
C ASN A 251 4.30 11.96 18.68
N PRO A 252 3.61 12.93 19.30
CA PRO A 252 3.66 14.33 18.86
C PRO A 252 5.06 14.94 18.91
N LYS A 253 5.88 14.53 19.89
CA LYS A 253 7.26 15.06 20.03
C LYS A 253 8.11 14.68 18.83
N GLN A 254 8.09 13.41 18.45
CA GLN A 254 8.83 12.91 17.28
C GLN A 254 8.29 13.52 15.98
N THR A 255 6.97 13.62 15.84
CA THR A 255 6.32 14.21 14.66
C THR A 255 6.72 15.67 14.48
N ARG A 256 6.74 16.47 15.55
CA ARG A 256 7.20 17.87 15.50
C ARG A 256 8.65 17.98 15.03
N LEU A 257 9.54 17.18 15.62
CA LEU A 257 10.97 17.23 15.30
C LEU A 257 11.25 16.75 13.87
N ARG A 258 10.59 15.70 13.43
CA ARG A 258 10.85 15.09 12.13
C ARG A 258 10.31 15.89 10.95
N TYR A 259 9.14 16.49 11.13
CA TYR A 259 8.39 17.13 10.03
C TYR A 259 8.28 18.65 10.14
N HIS A 260 8.73 19.24 11.22
CA HIS A 260 8.65 20.69 11.48
C HIS A 260 7.21 21.23 11.35
N VAL A 261 6.24 20.56 11.99
CA VAL A 261 4.83 20.92 12.03
C VAL A 261 4.32 20.99 13.46
N GLY A 262 3.19 21.65 13.68
CA GLY A 262 2.46 21.50 14.93
C GLY A 262 1.97 20.06 15.11
N SER A 263 2.04 19.50 16.31
CA SER A 263 1.51 18.17 16.55
C SER A 263 1.01 18.02 17.98
N VAL A 264 -0.12 17.33 18.13
CA VAL A 264 -0.74 17.01 19.41
C VAL A 264 -1.14 15.54 19.43
N HIS A 265 -1.36 15.01 20.62
CA HIS A 265 -1.72 13.61 20.77
C HIS A 265 -3.11 13.33 20.18
N ALA A 266 -3.19 12.26 19.38
CA ALA A 266 -4.41 11.91 18.64
C ALA A 266 -5.63 11.67 19.54
N PHE A 267 -5.42 11.18 20.78
CA PHE A 267 -6.49 10.90 21.75
C PHE A 267 -6.63 11.95 22.84
N ASP A 268 -6.07 13.15 22.64
CA ASP A 268 -6.26 14.27 23.59
C ASP A 268 -7.20 15.32 22.98
N PRO A 269 -8.52 15.24 23.26
CA PRO A 269 -9.49 16.17 22.70
C PRO A 269 -9.30 17.61 23.23
N PHE A 270 -8.77 17.78 24.42
CA PHE A 270 -8.50 19.12 24.96
C PHE A 270 -7.36 19.82 24.21
N ALA A 271 -6.39 19.06 23.72
CA ALA A 271 -5.31 19.61 22.91
C ALA A 271 -5.72 19.86 21.45
N PHE A 272 -6.46 18.96 20.81
CA PHE A 272 -6.76 19.11 19.38
C PHE A 272 -8.00 19.94 19.05
N LEU A 273 -9.01 20.02 19.92
CA LEU A 273 -10.22 20.83 19.68
C LEU A 273 -9.96 22.33 19.45
N PRO A 274 -9.09 23.00 20.24
CA PRO A 274 -8.72 24.37 19.96
C PRO A 274 -8.06 24.56 18.59
N ILE A 275 -7.23 23.60 18.18
CA ILE A 275 -6.57 23.59 16.86
C ILE A 275 -7.62 23.40 15.76
N MET A 276 -8.52 22.43 15.91
CA MET A 276 -9.60 22.14 14.97
C MET A 276 -10.51 23.38 14.76
N ARG A 277 -10.75 24.17 15.79
CA ARG A 277 -11.52 25.43 15.67
C ARG A 277 -10.75 26.56 14.97
N ARG A 278 -9.42 26.54 15.00
CA ARG A 278 -8.56 27.55 14.35
C ARG A 278 -8.20 27.19 12.91
N THR A 279 -8.26 25.91 12.56
CA THR A 279 -7.96 25.45 11.20
C THR A 279 -9.19 25.53 10.30
N LYS A 280 -8.95 25.67 9.00
CA LYS A 280 -9.98 25.76 7.95
C LYS A 280 -10.29 24.40 7.33
N LEU A 281 -9.28 23.56 7.25
CA LEU A 281 -9.33 22.24 6.64
C LEU A 281 -9.01 21.16 7.68
N PHE A 282 -9.82 20.11 7.70
CA PHE A 282 -9.52 18.85 8.36
C PHE A 282 -9.28 17.80 7.29
N LEU A 283 -8.10 17.20 7.33
CA LEU A 283 -7.68 16.17 6.38
C LEU A 283 -7.61 14.84 7.11
N SER A 284 -8.54 13.94 6.80
CA SER A 284 -8.48 12.53 7.23
C SER A 284 -7.76 11.74 6.15
N GLY A 285 -6.53 11.33 6.42
CA GLY A 285 -5.71 10.85 5.33
C GLY A 285 -4.71 9.78 5.65
N GLY A 286 -4.52 8.95 4.64
CA GLY A 286 -3.51 7.90 4.61
C GLY A 286 -3.93 6.62 5.32
N GLY A 287 -3.99 5.52 4.58
CA GLY A 287 -4.28 4.21 5.13
C GLY A 287 -5.75 3.81 5.11
N SER A 288 -6.03 2.57 5.44
CA SER A 288 -7.39 2.02 5.57
C SER A 288 -7.96 2.42 6.94
N LEU A 289 -8.39 3.69 7.05
CA LEU A 289 -8.87 4.24 8.33
C LEU A 289 -10.32 3.86 8.62
N ILE A 290 -11.13 3.67 7.57
CA ILE A 290 -12.57 3.35 7.68
C ILE A 290 -12.76 1.86 7.48
N GLN A 291 -12.42 1.09 8.51
CA GLN A 291 -12.56 -0.37 8.54
C GLN A 291 -12.75 -0.85 10.00
N ASP A 292 -13.37 -2.00 10.23
CA ASP A 292 -13.57 -2.58 11.57
C ASP A 292 -12.89 -3.95 11.76
N GLU A 293 -12.07 -4.36 10.79
CA GLU A 293 -11.31 -5.60 10.84
C GLU A 293 -10.28 -5.60 11.98
N THR A 294 -9.51 -4.53 12.10
CA THR A 294 -8.51 -4.42 13.17
C THR A 294 -9.11 -3.95 14.49
N SER A 295 -10.07 -3.01 14.45
CA SER A 295 -10.73 -2.50 15.66
C SER A 295 -11.93 -1.61 15.35
N THR A 296 -13.11 -2.01 15.84
CA THR A 296 -14.31 -1.16 15.85
C THR A 296 -14.07 0.17 16.58
N ARG A 297 -13.24 0.19 17.64
CA ARG A 297 -12.87 1.41 18.35
C ARG A 297 -12.12 2.38 17.45
N SER A 298 -11.22 1.89 16.61
CA SER A 298 -10.47 2.71 15.65
C SER A 298 -11.41 3.35 14.63
N LEU A 299 -12.32 2.58 14.05
CA LEU A 299 -13.36 3.10 13.15
C LEU A 299 -14.15 4.24 13.79
N HIS A 300 -14.68 4.01 15.01
CA HIS A 300 -15.45 5.03 15.72
C HIS A 300 -14.64 6.30 16.00
N TYR A 301 -13.35 6.17 16.32
CA TYR A 301 -12.46 7.30 16.52
C TYR A 301 -12.36 8.19 15.26
N TYR A 302 -12.10 7.59 14.09
CA TYR A 302 -12.01 8.36 12.85
C TYR A 302 -13.33 9.00 12.44
N LEU A 303 -14.44 8.26 12.54
CA LEU A 303 -15.77 8.80 12.26
C LEU A 303 -16.16 9.95 13.22
N MET A 304 -15.81 9.80 14.50
CA MET A 304 -16.02 10.87 15.49
C MET A 304 -15.18 12.11 15.15
N SER A 305 -13.91 11.93 14.78
CA SER A 305 -13.02 13.03 14.42
C SER A 305 -13.54 13.82 13.21
N ILE A 306 -14.04 13.13 12.17
CA ILE A 306 -14.68 13.72 11.00
C ILE A 306 -15.93 14.54 11.40
N ARG A 307 -16.83 13.95 12.20
CA ARG A 307 -18.04 14.67 12.68
C ARG A 307 -17.70 15.91 13.50
N LEU A 308 -16.69 15.78 14.35
CA LEU A 308 -16.24 16.86 15.21
C LEU A 308 -15.64 18.01 14.39
N ALA A 309 -14.81 17.69 13.39
CA ALA A 309 -14.25 18.66 12.47
C ALA A 309 -15.35 19.43 11.72
N LYS A 310 -16.36 18.70 11.21
CA LYS A 310 -17.51 19.34 10.53
C LYS A 310 -18.28 20.25 11.48
N ARG A 311 -18.55 19.82 12.71
CA ARG A 311 -19.21 20.64 13.73
C ARG A 311 -18.40 21.88 14.12
N CYS A 312 -17.08 21.76 14.13
CA CYS A 312 -16.18 22.88 14.33
C CYS A 312 -16.11 23.83 13.12
N GLY A 313 -16.81 23.52 12.01
CA GLY A 313 -16.86 24.35 10.79
C GLY A 313 -15.65 24.17 9.87
N ASN A 314 -14.89 23.05 9.98
CA ASN A 314 -13.86 22.72 9.01
C ASN A 314 -14.49 22.23 7.70
N LYS A 315 -13.80 22.49 6.58
CA LYS A 315 -13.94 21.65 5.40
C LYS A 315 -13.25 20.33 5.68
N VAL A 316 -13.91 19.23 5.34
CA VAL A 316 -13.42 17.88 5.63
C VAL A 316 -13.08 17.18 4.32
N LEU A 317 -11.82 16.81 4.19
CA LEU A 317 -11.30 16.03 3.08
C LEU A 317 -10.85 14.66 3.58
N MET A 318 -11.37 13.59 3.00
CA MET A 318 -10.80 12.25 3.12
C MET A 318 -9.82 12.02 1.97
N TYR A 319 -8.58 11.69 2.32
CA TYR A 319 -7.47 11.70 1.39
C TYR A 319 -6.82 10.33 1.28
N GLY A 320 -6.82 9.74 0.08
CA GLY A 320 -6.19 8.44 -0.17
C GLY A 320 -6.63 7.36 0.84
N CYS A 321 -7.90 7.41 1.25
CA CYS A 321 -8.43 6.47 2.23
C CYS A 321 -8.87 5.18 1.54
N GLY A 322 -8.42 4.03 2.07
CA GLY A 322 -9.11 2.76 1.86
C GLY A 322 -10.36 2.73 2.74
N ILE A 323 -11.49 2.32 2.18
CA ILE A 323 -12.73 2.08 2.90
C ILE A 323 -13.02 0.58 2.87
N GLY A 324 -13.11 -0.02 4.06
CA GLY A 324 -13.42 -1.43 4.22
C GLY A 324 -12.18 -2.31 4.50
N PRO A 325 -12.44 -3.60 4.78
CA PRO A 325 -13.77 -4.14 5.01
C PRO A 325 -14.42 -3.60 6.28
N VAL A 326 -15.74 -3.32 6.21
CA VAL A 326 -16.57 -3.00 7.38
C VAL A 326 -17.60 -4.13 7.53
N HIS A 327 -17.32 -5.08 8.41
CA HIS A 327 -18.09 -6.31 8.55
C HIS A 327 -19.46 -6.07 9.19
N SER A 328 -19.52 -5.25 10.23
CA SER A 328 -20.77 -4.96 10.92
C SER A 328 -21.71 -4.09 10.07
N ALA A 329 -22.93 -4.57 9.83
CA ALA A 329 -23.97 -3.81 9.15
C ALA A 329 -24.32 -2.47 9.87
N SER A 330 -24.22 -2.44 11.19
CA SER A 330 -24.40 -1.22 11.98
C SER A 330 -23.26 -0.23 11.71
N ASN A 331 -22.02 -0.71 11.70
CA ASN A 331 -20.84 0.12 11.42
C ASN A 331 -20.86 0.66 9.99
N ARG A 332 -21.25 -0.14 8.99
CA ARG A 332 -21.43 0.31 7.61
C ARG A 332 -22.42 1.46 7.49
N ARG A 333 -23.61 1.30 8.07
CA ARG A 333 -24.64 2.36 8.08
C ARG A 333 -24.15 3.61 8.80
N HIS A 334 -23.40 3.45 9.89
CA HIS A 334 -22.84 4.58 10.62
C HIS A 334 -21.76 5.30 9.80
N ALA A 335 -20.85 4.56 9.20
CA ALA A 335 -19.79 5.11 8.34
C ALA A 335 -20.38 5.85 7.14
N ALA A 336 -21.29 5.22 6.38
CA ALA A 336 -21.96 5.84 5.25
C ALA A 336 -22.64 7.16 5.64
N LYS A 337 -23.41 7.18 6.75
CA LYS A 337 -24.08 8.39 7.24
C LYS A 337 -23.11 9.50 7.62
N VAL A 338 -21.95 9.18 8.19
CA VAL A 338 -20.94 10.17 8.56
C VAL A 338 -20.25 10.73 7.34
N ILE A 339 -19.86 9.87 6.41
CA ILE A 339 -19.19 10.25 5.15
C ILE A 339 -20.12 11.17 4.35
N ASP A 340 -21.35 10.74 4.07
CA ASP A 340 -22.34 11.50 3.29
C ASP A 340 -22.59 12.91 3.87
N ARG A 341 -22.74 13.00 5.20
CA ARG A 341 -23.12 14.28 5.86
C ARG A 341 -21.95 15.19 6.21
N CYS A 342 -20.76 14.63 6.41
CA CYS A 342 -19.67 15.38 7.04
C CYS A 342 -18.45 15.57 6.14
N VAL A 343 -18.30 14.80 5.07
CA VAL A 343 -17.15 14.88 4.16
C VAL A 343 -17.49 15.79 2.97
N ASP A 344 -16.63 16.76 2.70
CA ASP A 344 -16.82 17.71 1.59
C ASP A 344 -16.17 17.24 0.30
N ALA A 345 -15.12 16.41 0.40
CA ALA A 345 -14.47 15.75 -0.73
C ALA A 345 -13.74 14.49 -0.26
N ILE A 346 -13.63 13.53 -1.16
CA ILE A 346 -12.98 12.25 -0.90
C ILE A 346 -12.11 11.84 -2.08
N THR A 347 -10.91 11.34 -1.79
CA THR A 347 -10.08 10.61 -2.73
C THR A 347 -9.86 9.21 -2.18
N LEU A 348 -10.18 8.21 -2.96
CA LEU A 348 -10.06 6.81 -2.59
C LEU A 348 -8.79 6.21 -3.18
N ARG A 349 -8.30 5.13 -2.59
CA ARG A 349 -7.17 4.37 -3.14
C ARG A 349 -7.61 3.46 -4.29
N GLU A 350 -8.88 3.05 -4.25
CA GLU A 350 -9.50 2.08 -5.14
C GLU A 350 -10.99 2.36 -5.30
N ASP A 351 -11.56 1.98 -6.45
CA ASP A 351 -12.99 2.20 -6.74
C ASP A 351 -13.91 1.30 -5.87
N LEU A 352 -13.42 0.15 -5.40
CA LEU A 352 -14.15 -0.73 -4.47
C LEU A 352 -14.45 -0.07 -3.11
N SER A 353 -13.76 1.02 -2.79
CA SER A 353 -14.03 1.83 -1.60
C SER A 353 -15.11 2.90 -1.85
N ALA A 354 -15.56 3.06 -3.08
CA ALA A 354 -16.65 3.99 -3.45
C ALA A 354 -18.02 3.33 -3.26
#